data_bd91d89d302423672d4f24a57f82554e
#
_entry.id   bd91d89d302423672d4f24a57f82554e
#
_cell.length_a   1.000
_cell.length_b   1.000
_cell.length_c   1.000
_cell.angle_alpha   90.00
_cell.angle_beta   90.00
_cell.angle_gamma   90.00
#
_symmetry.space_group_name_H-M   'P 1'
#
loop_
_entity.id
_entity.type
_entity.pdbx_description
1 polymer ?
#
loop_
_entity_poly.entity_id
_entity_poly.type
_entity_poly.pdbx_seq_one_letter_code
_entity_poly.pdbx_strand_id
1 'polypeptide(L)'
;MMTDPYPGSQPPYFERVGIEFDTAINVLTGGPLGWTVSQRAAWEAGWRPSADPARAQRTGARKRGWCLFCRFLGVVVQRDHCALQFTNAPSSVPTYIRAGIAFGVGFLTLGLAVHALFSVL
;
A
#
# COMPACT_ATOMS: atom_id res chain seq x y z
N MET A 1 14.86 7.55 7.53
CA MET A 1 14.13 8.04 7.44
C MET A 1 14.00 9.42 7.41
N MET A 2 14.26 10.23 7.90
CA MET A 2 14.11 11.43 7.89
C MET A 2 15.03 12.19 7.20
N THR A 3 15.31 11.90 6.07
CA THR A 3 16.32 12.52 5.28
C THR A 3 15.91 13.83 4.70
N ASP A 4 14.63 14.08 4.59
CA ASP A 4 14.16 15.33 4.06
C ASP A 4 13.16 15.95 5.00
N PRO A 5 13.63 16.87 5.83
CA PRO A 5 12.81 17.39 6.90
C PRO A 5 11.82 18.45 6.49
N TYR A 6 11.78 18.87 5.20
CA TYR A 6 11.00 20.03 4.91
C TYR A 6 9.87 19.85 3.97
N PRO A 7 8.81 20.70 4.11
CA PRO A 7 7.52 20.50 3.46
C PRO A 7 7.55 20.52 1.95
N GLY A 8 8.54 21.08 1.34
CA GLY A 8 8.58 21.18 -0.12
C GLY A 8 8.60 19.84 -0.85
N SER A 9 9.09 18.78 -0.19
CA SER A 9 9.16 17.46 -0.79
C SER A 9 8.28 16.44 -0.11
N GLN A 10 7.52 16.86 0.89
CA GLN A 10 6.62 15.99 1.64
C GLN A 10 5.19 16.09 1.11
N PRO A 11 4.42 15.00 1.17
CA PRO A 11 2.99 15.10 0.90
C PRO A 11 2.28 15.95 1.96
N PRO A 12 1.07 16.43 1.69
CA PRO A 12 0.31 17.20 2.67
C PRO A 12 0.10 16.44 3.97
N TYR A 13 -0.13 17.19 5.04
CA TYR A 13 -0.19 16.63 6.40
C TYR A 13 -1.14 15.44 6.52
N PHE A 14 -2.38 15.58 6.06
CA PHE A 14 -3.36 14.48 6.20
C PHE A 14 -2.96 13.25 5.40
N GLU A 15 -2.35 13.43 4.25
CA GLU A 15 -1.83 12.30 3.48
C GLU A 15 -0.70 11.59 4.22
N ARG A 16 0.21 12.35 4.84
CA ARG A 16 1.28 11.77 5.66
C ARG A 16 0.74 10.97 6.83
N VAL A 17 -0.25 11.50 7.53
CA VAL A 17 -0.90 10.78 8.64
C VAL A 17 -1.55 9.50 8.15
N GLY A 18 -2.25 9.55 7.01
CA GLY A 18 -2.87 8.37 6.42
C GLY A 18 -1.85 7.31 6.02
N ILE A 19 -0.74 7.72 5.42
CA ILE A 19 0.34 6.81 5.05
C ILE A 19 0.97 6.17 6.29
N GLU A 20 1.25 6.95 7.33
CA GLU A 20 1.82 6.41 8.57
C GLU A 20 0.84 5.45 9.26
N PHE A 21 -0.43 5.77 9.27
CA PHE A 21 -1.45 4.87 9.80
C PHE A 21 -1.45 3.55 9.03
N ASP A 22 -1.43 3.60 7.70
CA ASP A 22 -1.40 2.43 6.85
C ASP A 22 -0.14 1.59 7.07
N THR A 23 1.04 2.22 7.15
CA THR A 23 2.29 1.52 7.40
C THR A 23 2.32 0.88 8.79
N ALA A 24 1.77 1.55 9.80
CA ALA A 24 1.67 0.99 11.14
C ALA A 24 0.77 -0.26 11.15
N ILE A 25 -0.38 -0.20 10.49
CA ILE A 25 -1.28 -1.36 10.39
C ILE A 25 -0.60 -2.50 9.62
N ASN A 26 0.15 -2.18 8.57
CA ASN A 26 0.90 -3.20 7.85
C ASN A 26 1.87 -3.95 8.77
N VAL A 27 2.63 -3.23 9.59
CA VAL A 27 3.58 -3.85 10.53
C VAL A 27 2.85 -4.67 11.59
N LEU A 28 1.77 -4.14 12.16
CA LEU A 28 0.98 -4.83 13.18
C LEU A 28 0.37 -6.14 12.67
N THR A 29 0.12 -6.23 11.37
CA THR A 29 -0.42 -7.43 10.74
C THR A 29 0.67 -8.31 10.12
N GLY A 30 1.94 -8.07 10.44
CA GLY A 30 3.05 -8.93 10.04
C GLY A 30 3.79 -8.52 8.79
N GLY A 31 3.56 -7.32 8.27
CA GLY A 31 4.26 -6.82 7.09
C GLY A 31 5.59 -6.14 7.42
N PRO A 32 6.42 -5.88 6.39
CA PRO A 32 7.71 -5.22 6.58
C PRO A 32 7.59 -3.79 7.07
N LEU A 33 8.59 -3.36 7.84
CA LEU A 33 8.68 -2.00 8.32
C LEU A 33 8.78 -1.00 7.15
N GLY A 34 8.04 0.09 7.26
CA GLY A 34 8.09 1.16 6.27
C GLY A 34 7.25 0.93 5.01
N TRP A 35 6.59 -0.20 4.90
CA TRP A 35 5.74 -0.50 3.75
C TRP A 35 4.27 -0.21 4.06
N THR A 36 3.55 0.24 3.05
CA THR A 36 2.08 0.32 3.11
C THR A 36 1.47 -1.06 2.85
N VAL A 37 0.20 -1.21 3.17
CA VAL A 37 -0.54 -2.43 2.85
C VAL A 37 -0.56 -2.66 1.33
N SER A 38 -0.67 -1.60 0.54
CA SER A 38 -0.64 -1.72 -0.93
C SER A 38 0.69 -2.26 -1.45
N GLN A 39 1.82 -1.80 -0.90
CA GLN A 39 3.14 -2.31 -1.27
C GLN A 39 3.29 -3.79 -0.89
N ARG A 40 2.81 -4.15 0.29
CA ARG A 40 2.80 -5.54 0.72
C ARG A 40 1.93 -6.39 -0.20
N ALA A 41 0.74 -5.92 -0.55
CA ALA A 41 -0.14 -6.62 -1.46
C ALA A 41 0.52 -6.88 -2.82
N ALA A 42 1.20 -5.86 -3.35
CA ALA A 42 1.93 -6.00 -4.61
C ALA A 42 3.03 -7.05 -4.51
N TRP A 43 3.81 -7.03 -3.43
CA TRP A 43 4.87 -8.02 -3.22
C TRP A 43 4.32 -9.44 -3.10
N GLU A 44 3.30 -9.63 -2.29
CA GLU A 44 2.69 -10.94 -2.09
C GLU A 44 1.94 -11.44 -3.33
N ALA A 45 1.55 -10.54 -4.22
CA ALA A 45 0.98 -10.89 -5.52
C ALA A 45 2.04 -11.15 -6.60
N GLY A 46 3.33 -11.05 -6.25
CA GLY A 46 4.42 -11.39 -7.16
C GLY A 46 5.10 -10.22 -7.85
N TRP A 47 4.69 -8.99 -7.60
CA TRP A 47 5.32 -7.83 -8.21
C TRP A 47 6.67 -7.53 -7.57
N ARG A 48 7.63 -7.14 -8.39
CA ARG A 48 9.01 -6.83 -7.96
C ARG A 48 9.51 -5.60 -8.71
N PRO A 49 10.42 -4.81 -8.11
CA PRO A 49 11.09 -3.76 -8.85
C PRO A 49 11.94 -4.38 -9.96
N SER A 50 12.10 -3.65 -11.06
CA SER A 50 12.95 -4.07 -12.17
C SER A 50 14.10 -3.10 -12.37
N ALA A 51 15.01 -3.41 -13.30
CA ALA A 51 16.09 -2.50 -13.65
C ALA A 51 15.58 -1.18 -14.25
N ASP A 52 14.40 -1.21 -14.88
CA ASP A 52 13.74 0.00 -15.37
C ASP A 52 12.81 0.52 -14.26
N PRO A 53 13.11 1.69 -13.66
CA PRO A 53 12.28 2.22 -12.59
C PRO A 53 10.86 2.60 -13.00
N ALA A 54 10.59 2.70 -14.30
CA ALA A 54 9.25 2.98 -14.80
C ALA A 54 8.36 1.74 -14.86
N ARG A 55 8.91 0.54 -14.68
CA ARG A 55 8.19 -0.72 -14.82
C ARG A 55 8.51 -1.68 -13.70
N ALA A 56 7.50 -2.30 -13.13
CA ALA A 56 7.67 -3.43 -12.25
C ALA A 56 7.57 -4.74 -13.06
N GLN A 57 8.13 -5.80 -12.50
CA GLN A 57 8.07 -7.13 -13.11
C GLN A 57 7.35 -8.10 -12.16
N ARG A 58 6.69 -9.10 -12.71
CA ARG A 58 5.93 -10.04 -11.90
C ARG A 58 6.61 -11.39 -11.85
N THR A 59 7.72 -11.43 -11.12
CA THR A 59 8.61 -12.59 -11.02
C THR A 59 8.53 -13.33 -9.70
N GLY A 60 7.88 -12.76 -8.69
CA GLY A 60 7.74 -13.38 -7.38
C GLY A 60 6.61 -14.38 -7.32
N ALA A 61 6.54 -15.12 -6.22
CA ALA A 61 5.44 -16.03 -5.95
C ALA A 61 4.11 -15.26 -5.84
N ARG A 62 3.04 -15.84 -6.37
CA ARG A 62 1.74 -15.18 -6.42
C ARG A 62 0.80 -15.86 -5.44
N LYS A 63 0.51 -15.21 -4.34
CA LYS A 63 -0.45 -15.70 -3.35
C LYS A 63 -1.86 -15.27 -3.76
N ARG A 64 -2.75 -16.23 -3.89
CA ARG A 64 -4.08 -16.04 -4.47
C ARG A 64 -4.89 -14.94 -3.78
N GLY A 65 -4.93 -14.92 -2.45
CA GLY A 65 -5.68 -13.92 -1.70
C GLY A 65 -5.17 -12.51 -1.96
N TRP A 66 -3.84 -12.34 -2.03
CA TRP A 66 -3.24 -11.05 -2.32
C TRP A 66 -3.45 -10.62 -3.77
N CYS A 67 -3.48 -11.57 -4.70
CA CYS A 67 -3.82 -11.26 -6.09
C CYS A 67 -5.27 -10.75 -6.22
N LEU A 68 -6.20 -11.32 -5.48
CA LEU A 68 -7.58 -10.84 -5.44
C LEU A 68 -7.66 -9.45 -4.82
N PHE A 69 -6.91 -9.19 -3.76
CA PHE A 69 -6.83 -7.88 -3.15
C PHE A 69 -6.28 -6.84 -4.12
N CYS A 70 -5.25 -7.21 -4.89
CA CYS A 70 -4.70 -6.33 -5.93
C CYS A 70 -5.73 -6.01 -7.02
N ARG A 71 -6.57 -6.97 -7.41
CA ARG A 71 -7.66 -6.69 -8.35
C ARG A 71 -8.65 -5.71 -7.78
N PHE A 72 -8.99 -5.86 -6.52
CA PHE A 72 -9.87 -4.91 -5.81
C PHE A 72 -9.27 -3.51 -5.81
N LEU A 73 -8.00 -3.36 -5.46
CA LEU A 73 -7.31 -2.08 -5.49
C LEU A 73 -7.26 -1.49 -6.90
N GLY A 74 -7.14 -2.31 -7.91
CA GLY A 74 -7.14 -1.87 -9.31
C GLY A 74 -8.48 -1.30 -9.76
N VAL A 75 -9.56 -1.71 -9.11
CA VAL A 75 -10.90 -1.18 -9.42
C VAL A 75 -11.21 0.07 -8.61
N VAL A 76 -10.91 0.08 -7.31
CA VAL A 76 -11.34 1.15 -6.42
C VAL A 76 -10.35 2.29 -6.28
N VAL A 77 -9.09 2.07 -6.55
CA VAL A 77 -8.05 3.09 -6.40
C VAL A 77 -7.63 3.63 -7.76
N GLN A 78 -6.91 2.83 -8.52
CA GLN A 78 -6.53 3.16 -9.88
C GLN A 78 -6.14 1.87 -10.59
N ARG A 79 -6.26 1.88 -11.93
CA ARG A 79 -5.86 0.75 -12.74
C ARG A 79 -4.41 0.39 -12.51
N ASP A 80 -4.13 -0.91 -12.39
CA ASP A 80 -2.78 -1.43 -12.16
C ASP A 80 -2.10 -0.91 -10.89
N HIS A 81 -2.89 -0.63 -9.87
CA HIS A 81 -2.37 -0.05 -8.62
C HIS A 81 -1.19 -0.84 -8.03
N CYS A 82 -1.32 -2.17 -7.93
CA CYS A 82 -0.23 -2.99 -7.40
C CYS A 82 1.01 -3.00 -8.30
N ALA A 83 0.82 -3.03 -9.60
CA ALA A 83 1.95 -3.00 -10.53
C ALA A 83 2.76 -1.70 -10.42
N LEU A 84 2.12 -0.61 -10.01
CA LEU A 84 2.76 0.69 -9.88
C LEU A 84 3.49 0.89 -8.55
N GLN A 85 3.30 0.01 -7.56
CA GLN A 85 3.89 0.21 -6.23
C GLN A 85 5.41 0.20 -6.21
N PHE A 86 6.04 -0.52 -7.11
CA PHE A 86 7.50 -0.60 -7.20
C PHE A 86 8.04 0.15 -8.42
N THR A 87 7.33 1.18 -8.83
CA THR A 87 7.75 2.05 -9.94
C THR A 87 7.82 3.49 -9.47
N ASN A 88 8.43 4.35 -10.27
CA ASN A 88 8.45 5.78 -10.02
C ASN A 88 7.37 6.53 -10.80
N ALA A 89 6.37 5.81 -11.32
CA ALA A 89 5.28 6.44 -12.06
C ALA A 89 4.48 7.36 -11.14
N PRO A 90 4.14 8.58 -11.57
CA PRO A 90 3.36 9.49 -10.77
C PRO A 90 1.93 8.96 -10.58
N SER A 91 1.37 9.19 -9.41
CA SER A 91 -0.02 8.84 -9.16
C SER A 91 -0.95 9.79 -9.91
N SER A 92 -1.96 9.21 -10.57
CA SER A 92 -3.01 10.00 -11.21
C SER A 92 -4.13 10.37 -10.24
N VAL A 93 -4.07 9.89 -9.01
CA VAL A 93 -5.12 10.10 -8.01
C VAL A 93 -4.87 11.42 -7.28
N PRO A 94 -5.88 12.31 -7.15
CA PRO A 94 -5.72 13.55 -6.39
C PRO A 94 -5.30 13.29 -4.94
N THR A 95 -4.52 14.23 -4.38
CA THR A 95 -3.94 14.11 -3.05
C THR A 95 -4.96 13.81 -1.95
N TYR A 96 -6.09 14.52 -1.94
CA TYR A 96 -7.09 14.30 -0.90
C TYR A 96 -7.78 12.94 -1.02
N ILE A 97 -7.89 12.40 -2.23
CA ILE A 97 -8.41 11.04 -2.44
C ILE A 97 -7.38 10.01 -1.97
N ARG A 98 -6.09 10.23 -2.24
CA ARG A 98 -5.03 9.34 -1.75
C ARG A 98 -5.03 9.26 -0.23
N ALA A 99 -5.18 10.38 0.45
CA ALA A 99 -5.29 10.39 1.90
C ALA A 99 -6.49 9.57 2.38
N GLY A 100 -7.65 9.77 1.78
CA GLY A 100 -8.85 9.00 2.10
C GLY A 100 -8.68 7.51 1.87
N ILE A 101 -8.03 7.13 0.77
CA ILE A 101 -7.76 5.72 0.44
C ILE A 101 -6.79 5.12 1.46
N ALA A 102 -5.72 5.83 1.83
CA ALA A 102 -4.77 5.35 2.82
C ALA A 102 -5.45 5.07 4.17
N PHE A 103 -6.30 5.99 4.64
CA PHE A 103 -7.09 5.77 5.84
C PHE A 103 -8.06 4.60 5.68
N GLY A 104 -8.76 4.52 4.55
CA GLY A 104 -9.72 3.46 4.28
C GLY A 104 -9.07 2.08 4.26
N VAL A 105 -7.94 1.94 3.58
CA VAL A 105 -7.19 0.68 3.52
C VAL A 105 -6.69 0.30 4.90
N GLY A 106 -6.15 1.25 5.66
CA GLY A 106 -5.69 1.01 7.01
C GLY A 106 -6.83 0.56 7.93
N PHE A 107 -7.96 1.25 7.92
CA PHE A 107 -9.11 0.89 8.75
C PHE A 107 -9.70 -0.47 8.36
N LEU A 108 -9.79 -0.77 7.06
CA LEU A 108 -10.26 -2.06 6.60
C LEU A 108 -9.34 -3.18 7.09
N THR A 109 -8.04 -3.01 6.93
CA THR A 109 -7.06 -4.00 7.36
C THR A 109 -7.13 -4.21 8.87
N LEU A 110 -7.22 -3.13 9.64
CA LEU A 110 -7.36 -3.20 11.09
C LEU A 110 -8.65 -3.92 11.47
N GLY A 111 -9.76 -3.60 10.83
CA GLY A 111 -11.04 -4.24 11.09
C GLY A 111 -10.99 -5.74 10.84
N LEU A 112 -10.39 -6.15 9.73
CA LEU A 112 -10.23 -7.57 9.42
C LEU A 112 -9.33 -8.28 10.43
N ALA A 113 -8.24 -7.65 10.86
CA ALA A 113 -7.34 -8.21 11.86
C ALA A 113 -8.03 -8.37 13.21
N VAL A 114 -8.78 -7.36 13.65
CA VAL A 114 -9.55 -7.41 14.91
C VAL A 114 -10.62 -8.49 14.84
N HIS A 115 -11.34 -8.57 13.72
CA HIS A 115 -12.35 -9.60 13.54
C HIS A 115 -11.73 -11.01 13.62
N ALA A 116 -10.61 -11.21 12.94
CA ALA A 116 -9.90 -12.49 13.00
C ALA A 116 -9.45 -12.84 14.43
N LEU A 117 -8.94 -11.85 15.18
CA LEU A 117 -8.52 -12.06 16.54
C LEU A 117 -9.70 -12.47 17.44
N PHE A 118 -10.81 -11.76 17.36
CA PHE A 118 -11.99 -12.09 18.16
C PHE A 118 -12.64 -13.41 17.75
N SER A 119 -12.44 -13.85 16.52
CA SER A 119 -12.95 -15.14 16.05
C SER A 119 -12.24 -16.33 16.70
N VAL A 120 -11.01 -16.15 17.19
CA VAL A 120 -10.25 -17.22 17.83
C VAL A 120 -10.28 -17.14 19.36
N LEU A 121 -10.82 -16.09 19.90
CA LEU A 121 -11.02 -15.94 21.34
C LEU A 121 -12.38 -16.49 21.74
#